data_e5727d3c3dabcaaeeea8ea08f244d7cb
#
_entry.id   e5727d3c3dabcaaeeea8ea08f244d7cb
#
_cell.length_a   1.000
_cell.length_b   1.000
_cell.length_c   1.000
_cell.angle_alpha   90.00
_cell.angle_beta   90.00
_cell.angle_gamma   90.00
#
_symmetry.space_group_name_H-M   'P 1'
#
loop_
_entity.id
_entity.type
_entity.pdbx_description
1 polymer ?
#
loop_
_entity_poly.entity_id
_entity_poly.type
_entity_poly.pdbx_seq_one_letter_code
_entity_poly.pdbx_strand_id
1 'polypeptide(L)'
;MDFLLAIANFLVNEILSVPAFLIGIITAVGLAAMGRGAGKTIGGAIKATLGFLLIGAGAGLVTDSLEPLGAIITGATGAQGVVPTNEAIVGIAQDQFGSQVAWMMILGFVVSLLLARFTPMSYVFLTGHHVLFMATLLTMVLAPAGYSSWIVIAFGAALLGILMVSLPAIAHPFTRRITGDDSVAIGHFGTVGYVAAGGVGKLVGGKGKKMSPSTEDLKLPEGLRFLRDSMVATALSMALMYVVLAVLFIARAGTEEAFTAFPDGASNVGNFLMQSVTQGLQFGVAVAVILFGVRTILGELVPAFQGIAAKVVPGAIPALDAPIVFPYAQNAVLIGFISSFVGGLVGLAVLSTWLNPAFGVALILPGLVPHFFTGGAAGVYGNATGGRRGAALGAFVNGLIITFLPAFLLGVLGSFGSANTTFGDADFGWLGLLLGWSIHADGALGLVFIALIALAILALGWVCQRKLVDAHWDPTPHRPSPTSNADAAATSGTNGAATSSGTAKKYPKVLPPEGAPVPPAHIDH
;
A
#
# COMPACT_ATOMS: atom_id res chain seq x y z
N MET A 1 -32.13 -24.38 -28.48
CA MET A 1 -30.98 -23.46 -28.59
C MET A 1 -31.16 -22.25 -27.65
N ASP A 2 -32.38 -21.69 -27.62
CA ASP A 2 -32.72 -20.50 -26.82
C ASP A 2 -32.55 -20.67 -25.29
N PHE A 3 -32.85 -21.86 -24.74
CA PHE A 3 -32.67 -22.13 -23.31
C PHE A 3 -31.20 -22.15 -22.89
N LEU A 4 -30.31 -22.73 -23.70
CA LEU A 4 -28.88 -22.71 -23.43
C LEU A 4 -28.27 -21.31 -23.56
N LEU A 5 -28.76 -20.52 -24.53
CA LEU A 5 -28.38 -19.11 -24.67
C LEU A 5 -28.88 -18.28 -23.49
N ALA A 6 -30.09 -18.53 -22.99
CA ALA A 6 -30.62 -17.86 -21.82
C ALA A 6 -29.79 -18.17 -20.54
N ILE A 7 -29.40 -19.44 -20.34
CA ILE A 7 -28.51 -19.83 -19.24
C ILE A 7 -27.13 -19.18 -19.40
N ALA A 8 -26.55 -19.20 -20.61
CA ALA A 8 -25.26 -18.57 -20.84
C ALA A 8 -25.30 -17.07 -20.57
N ASN A 9 -26.34 -16.38 -21.05
CA ASN A 9 -26.53 -14.96 -20.78
C ASN A 9 -26.74 -14.68 -19.29
N PHE A 10 -27.52 -15.48 -18.58
CA PHE A 10 -27.67 -15.35 -17.13
C PHE A 10 -26.35 -15.54 -16.39
N LEU A 11 -25.59 -16.59 -16.73
CA LEU A 11 -24.27 -16.83 -16.12
C LEU A 11 -23.30 -15.69 -16.38
N VAL A 12 -23.27 -15.16 -17.59
CA VAL A 12 -22.36 -14.05 -17.95
C VAL A 12 -22.80 -12.74 -17.31
N ASN A 13 -24.07 -12.36 -17.46
CA ASN A 13 -24.52 -11.03 -17.08
C ASN A 13 -24.88 -10.88 -15.61
N GLU A 14 -25.38 -11.94 -14.95
CA GLU A 14 -25.86 -11.87 -13.57
C GLU A 14 -24.87 -12.47 -12.55
N ILE A 15 -23.91 -13.27 -13.02
CA ILE A 15 -22.94 -13.92 -12.12
C ILE A 15 -21.52 -13.47 -12.41
N LEU A 16 -21.02 -13.69 -13.63
CA LEU A 16 -19.61 -13.39 -13.96
C LEU A 16 -19.30 -11.90 -14.13
N SER A 17 -20.31 -11.10 -14.49
CA SER A 17 -20.18 -9.64 -14.56
C SER A 17 -20.30 -8.97 -13.18
N VAL A 18 -20.81 -9.67 -12.16
CA VAL A 18 -20.93 -9.14 -10.80
C VAL A 18 -19.64 -9.44 -10.02
N PRO A 19 -18.86 -8.42 -9.64
CA PRO A 19 -17.52 -8.61 -9.07
C PRO A 19 -17.52 -9.49 -7.81
N ALA A 20 -18.53 -9.35 -6.96
CA ALA A 20 -18.65 -10.13 -5.73
C ALA A 20 -18.79 -11.64 -5.99
N PHE A 21 -19.61 -12.03 -6.98
CA PHE A 21 -19.77 -13.44 -7.34
C PHE A 21 -18.54 -13.96 -8.10
N LEU A 22 -17.96 -13.14 -8.97
CA LEU A 22 -16.74 -13.50 -9.69
C LEU A 22 -15.60 -13.84 -8.72
N ILE A 23 -15.33 -13.00 -7.72
CA ILE A 23 -14.31 -13.25 -6.68
C ILE A 23 -14.62 -14.54 -5.89
N GLY A 24 -15.90 -14.79 -5.57
CA GLY A 24 -16.31 -16.03 -4.93
C GLY A 24 -16.00 -17.28 -5.76
N ILE A 25 -16.34 -17.25 -7.06
CA ILE A 25 -16.06 -18.36 -8.00
C ILE A 25 -14.55 -18.59 -8.14
N ILE A 26 -13.78 -17.54 -8.29
CA ILE A 26 -12.32 -17.61 -8.38
C ILE A 26 -11.73 -18.26 -7.13
N THR A 27 -12.21 -17.86 -5.96
CA THR A 27 -11.79 -18.44 -4.68
C THR A 27 -12.16 -19.93 -4.62
N ALA A 28 -13.37 -20.30 -5.06
CA ALA A 28 -13.79 -21.71 -5.12
C ALA A 28 -12.87 -22.53 -6.02
N VAL A 29 -12.57 -22.05 -7.24
CA VAL A 29 -11.68 -22.71 -8.19
C VAL A 29 -10.27 -22.86 -7.60
N GLY A 30 -9.72 -21.81 -6.99
CA GLY A 30 -8.40 -21.84 -6.35
C GLY A 30 -8.31 -22.86 -5.22
N LEU A 31 -9.30 -22.89 -4.31
CA LEU A 31 -9.36 -23.85 -3.19
C LEU A 31 -9.57 -25.28 -3.68
N ALA A 32 -10.41 -25.51 -4.69
CA ALA A 32 -10.61 -26.84 -5.30
C ALA A 32 -9.33 -27.34 -5.99
N ALA A 33 -8.62 -26.48 -6.72
CA ALA A 33 -7.34 -26.82 -7.34
C ALA A 33 -6.24 -27.21 -6.34
N MET A 34 -6.36 -26.72 -5.09
CA MET A 34 -5.51 -27.15 -3.97
C MET A 34 -5.96 -28.44 -3.30
N GLY A 35 -7.02 -29.07 -3.76
CA GLY A 35 -7.59 -30.30 -3.16
C GLY A 35 -8.30 -30.04 -1.83
N ARG A 36 -8.78 -28.82 -1.56
CA ARG A 36 -9.58 -28.54 -0.36
C ARG A 36 -10.95 -29.21 -0.47
N GLY A 37 -11.45 -29.77 0.64
CA GLY A 37 -12.76 -30.42 0.66
C GLY A 37 -13.91 -29.46 0.36
N ALA A 38 -15.05 -29.98 -0.13
CA ALA A 38 -16.20 -29.20 -0.60
C ALA A 38 -16.68 -28.13 0.41
N GLY A 39 -16.79 -28.46 1.70
CA GLY A 39 -17.22 -27.52 2.73
C GLY A 39 -16.28 -26.31 2.88
N LYS A 40 -14.95 -26.52 2.80
CA LYS A 40 -13.96 -25.44 2.83
C LYS A 40 -14.00 -24.60 1.55
N THR A 41 -14.20 -25.23 0.41
CA THR A 41 -14.31 -24.55 -0.89
C THR A 41 -15.55 -23.66 -0.95
N ILE A 42 -16.71 -24.17 -0.57
CA ILE A 42 -17.97 -23.40 -0.54
C ILE A 42 -17.89 -22.28 0.50
N GLY A 43 -17.44 -22.60 1.72
CA GLY A 43 -17.29 -21.61 2.79
C GLY A 43 -16.32 -20.47 2.42
N GLY A 44 -15.20 -20.79 1.78
CA GLY A 44 -14.23 -19.81 1.30
C GLY A 44 -14.81 -18.94 0.17
N ALA A 45 -15.54 -19.53 -0.78
CA ALA A 45 -16.22 -18.79 -1.84
C ALA A 45 -17.24 -17.78 -1.27
N ILE A 46 -18.09 -18.23 -0.34
CA ILE A 46 -19.08 -17.34 0.32
C ILE A 46 -18.39 -16.22 1.09
N LYS A 47 -17.33 -16.50 1.86
CA LYS A 47 -16.58 -15.47 2.57
C LYS A 47 -15.95 -14.46 1.63
N ALA A 48 -15.39 -14.89 0.49
CA ALA A 48 -14.82 -13.98 -0.50
C ALA A 48 -15.90 -13.07 -1.12
N THR A 49 -17.08 -13.62 -1.44
CA THR A 49 -18.24 -12.86 -1.90
C THR A 49 -18.69 -11.83 -0.86
N LEU A 50 -18.87 -12.24 0.40
CA LEU A 50 -19.26 -11.34 1.48
C LEU A 50 -18.21 -10.27 1.75
N GLY A 51 -16.91 -10.62 1.66
CA GLY A 51 -15.82 -9.66 1.79
C GLY A 51 -15.88 -8.58 0.72
N PHE A 52 -16.24 -8.94 -0.52
CA PHE A 52 -16.40 -7.95 -1.59
C PHE A 52 -17.61 -7.02 -1.35
N LEU A 53 -18.73 -7.57 -0.92
CA LEU A 53 -19.90 -6.77 -0.56
C LEU A 53 -19.62 -5.80 0.60
N LEU A 54 -18.79 -6.21 1.57
CA LEU A 54 -18.33 -5.32 2.64
C LEU A 54 -17.46 -4.16 2.11
N ILE A 55 -16.63 -4.40 1.09
CA ILE A 55 -15.87 -3.32 0.44
C ILE A 55 -16.83 -2.28 -0.15
N GLY A 56 -17.85 -2.72 -0.88
CA GLY A 56 -18.88 -1.82 -1.45
C GLY A 56 -19.63 -1.02 -0.39
N ALA A 57 -20.08 -1.68 0.69
CA ALA A 57 -20.73 -1.00 1.80
C ALA A 57 -19.82 0.05 2.47
N GLY A 58 -18.53 -0.30 2.68
CA GLY A 58 -17.54 0.63 3.21
C GLY A 58 -17.25 1.80 2.26
N ALA A 59 -17.27 1.56 0.95
CA ALA A 59 -17.08 2.60 -0.07
C ALA A 59 -18.21 3.65 -0.03
N GLY A 60 -19.46 3.22 0.13
CA GLY A 60 -20.57 4.14 0.34
C GLY A 60 -20.36 5.03 1.56
N LEU A 61 -20.01 4.44 2.72
CA LEU A 61 -19.71 5.21 3.93
C LEU A 61 -18.53 6.18 3.75
N VAL A 62 -17.50 5.82 2.95
CA VAL A 62 -16.39 6.73 2.61
C VAL A 62 -16.91 7.91 1.82
N THR A 63 -17.70 7.67 0.77
CA THR A 63 -18.25 8.73 -0.07
C THR A 63 -19.07 9.71 0.76
N ASP A 64 -19.98 9.21 1.59
CA ASP A 64 -20.82 10.02 2.46
C ASP A 64 -20.01 10.87 3.45
N SER A 65 -18.88 10.34 3.94
CA SER A 65 -18.00 11.07 4.86
C SER A 65 -17.06 12.05 4.17
N LEU A 66 -16.75 11.87 2.89
CA LEU A 66 -15.85 12.76 2.13
C LEU A 66 -16.56 13.92 1.43
N GLU A 67 -17.85 13.82 1.21
CA GLU A 67 -18.64 14.90 0.56
C GLU A 67 -18.55 16.22 1.35
N PRO A 68 -18.86 16.27 2.66
CA PRO A 68 -18.70 17.48 3.45
C PRO A 68 -17.24 17.95 3.55
N LEU A 69 -16.27 17.01 3.55
CA LEU A 69 -14.86 17.35 3.62
C LEU A 69 -14.43 18.16 2.39
N GLY A 70 -14.87 17.79 1.19
CA GLY A 70 -14.57 18.51 -0.04
C GLY A 70 -15.04 19.97 0.02
N ALA A 71 -16.26 20.21 0.51
CA ALA A 71 -16.80 21.55 0.72
C ALA A 71 -15.98 22.34 1.77
N ILE A 72 -15.64 21.72 2.90
CA ILE A 72 -14.86 22.34 3.97
C ILE A 72 -13.44 22.68 3.50
N ILE A 73 -12.77 21.80 2.74
CA ILE A 73 -11.44 22.08 2.18
C ILE A 73 -11.50 23.27 1.24
N THR A 74 -12.45 23.27 0.30
CA THR A 74 -12.60 24.37 -0.67
C THR A 74 -12.90 25.69 0.04
N GLY A 75 -13.82 25.69 1.00
CA GLY A 75 -14.13 26.86 1.81
C GLY A 75 -12.93 27.36 2.64
N ALA A 76 -12.15 26.45 3.23
CA ALA A 76 -10.98 26.79 4.03
C ALA A 76 -9.79 27.29 3.21
N THR A 77 -9.57 26.74 2.01
CA THR A 77 -8.35 26.97 1.23
C THR A 77 -8.57 27.76 -0.06
N GLY A 78 -9.78 27.72 -0.61
CA GLY A 78 -10.12 28.24 -1.94
C GLY A 78 -9.70 27.34 -3.10
N ALA A 79 -9.26 26.11 -2.82
CA ALA A 79 -8.77 25.15 -3.81
C ALA A 79 -9.31 23.75 -3.51
N GLN A 80 -9.36 22.88 -4.54
CA GLN A 80 -9.66 21.47 -4.34
C GLN A 80 -8.58 20.82 -3.50
N GLY A 81 -8.99 20.11 -2.43
CA GLY A 81 -8.09 19.32 -1.59
C GLY A 81 -8.52 17.87 -1.52
N VAL A 82 -7.53 16.99 -1.35
CA VAL A 82 -7.70 15.54 -1.42
C VAL A 82 -6.91 14.88 -0.29
N VAL A 83 -7.51 13.85 0.31
CA VAL A 83 -6.87 13.01 1.33
C VAL A 83 -6.50 11.66 0.70
N PRO A 84 -5.21 11.33 0.56
CA PRO A 84 -4.79 10.04 0.04
C PRO A 84 -5.20 8.90 0.97
N THR A 85 -6.01 7.96 0.47
CA THR A 85 -6.44 6.75 1.17
C THR A 85 -6.71 5.65 0.15
N ASN A 86 -5.79 4.68 0.05
CA ASN A 86 -5.88 3.60 -0.94
C ASN A 86 -7.19 2.83 -0.84
N GLU A 87 -7.62 2.50 0.37
CA GLU A 87 -8.85 1.75 0.65
C GLU A 87 -10.08 2.50 0.12
N ALA A 88 -10.12 3.81 0.34
CA ALA A 88 -11.24 4.64 -0.06
C ALA A 88 -11.39 4.70 -1.58
N ILE A 89 -10.34 5.10 -2.29
CA ILE A 89 -10.38 5.23 -3.76
C ILE A 89 -10.64 3.88 -4.44
N VAL A 90 -10.04 2.80 -3.92
CA VAL A 90 -10.24 1.44 -4.42
C VAL A 90 -11.67 0.99 -4.17
N GLY A 91 -12.23 1.23 -2.98
CA GLY A 91 -13.61 0.90 -2.67
C GLY A 91 -14.57 1.56 -3.64
N ILE A 92 -14.45 2.88 -3.85
CA ILE A 92 -15.28 3.65 -4.79
C ILE A 92 -15.16 3.10 -6.24
N ALA A 93 -13.98 2.69 -6.66
CA ALA A 93 -13.76 2.20 -8.03
C ALA A 93 -14.34 0.79 -8.28
N GLN A 94 -14.64 -0.01 -7.23
CA GLN A 94 -15.12 -1.38 -7.41
C GLN A 94 -16.49 -1.46 -8.09
N ASP A 95 -17.37 -0.50 -7.86
CA ASP A 95 -18.69 -0.48 -8.49
C ASP A 95 -18.61 -0.41 -10.03
N GLN A 96 -17.60 0.32 -10.55
CA GLN A 96 -17.42 0.47 -11.99
C GLN A 96 -16.46 -0.58 -12.58
N PHE A 97 -15.40 -0.95 -11.88
CA PHE A 97 -14.28 -1.71 -12.43
C PHE A 97 -14.03 -3.07 -11.77
N GLY A 98 -14.82 -3.46 -10.78
CA GLY A 98 -14.55 -4.64 -9.96
C GLY A 98 -14.32 -5.93 -10.75
N SER A 99 -15.04 -6.16 -11.85
CA SER A 99 -14.84 -7.35 -12.69
C SER A 99 -13.49 -7.33 -13.42
N GLN A 100 -13.09 -6.19 -14.02
CA GLN A 100 -11.78 -6.06 -14.67
C GLN A 100 -10.65 -6.19 -13.66
N VAL A 101 -10.80 -5.58 -12.48
CA VAL A 101 -9.84 -5.66 -11.37
C VAL A 101 -9.65 -7.11 -10.93
N ALA A 102 -10.75 -7.88 -10.74
CA ALA A 102 -10.67 -9.27 -10.33
C ALA A 102 -9.91 -10.14 -11.35
N TRP A 103 -10.22 -10.00 -12.64
CA TRP A 103 -9.50 -10.69 -13.70
C TRP A 103 -8.03 -10.28 -13.77
N MET A 104 -7.76 -8.99 -13.65
CA MET A 104 -6.39 -8.47 -13.67
C MET A 104 -5.55 -8.99 -12.50
N MET A 105 -6.12 -9.10 -11.31
CA MET A 105 -5.44 -9.68 -10.13
C MET A 105 -4.99 -11.12 -10.41
N ILE A 106 -5.89 -11.96 -10.96
CA ILE A 106 -5.59 -13.38 -11.19
C ILE A 106 -4.55 -13.53 -12.28
N LEU A 107 -4.79 -12.92 -13.44
CA LEU A 107 -3.88 -13.02 -14.55
C LEU A 107 -2.53 -12.38 -14.22
N GLY A 108 -2.51 -11.26 -13.48
CA GLY A 108 -1.28 -10.64 -12.96
C GLY A 108 -0.51 -11.55 -12.02
N PHE A 109 -1.21 -12.28 -11.13
CA PHE A 109 -0.58 -13.28 -10.29
C PHE A 109 0.01 -14.44 -11.10
N VAL A 110 -0.71 -14.95 -12.10
CA VAL A 110 -0.20 -15.97 -13.01
C VAL A 110 1.05 -15.48 -13.74
N VAL A 111 1.01 -14.26 -14.30
CA VAL A 111 2.19 -13.64 -14.95
C VAL A 111 3.35 -13.52 -13.97
N SER A 112 3.12 -13.08 -12.74
CA SER A 112 4.18 -12.97 -11.72
C SER A 112 4.83 -14.32 -11.41
N LEU A 113 4.04 -15.40 -11.30
CA LEU A 113 4.56 -16.76 -11.09
C LEU A 113 5.40 -17.25 -12.28
N LEU A 114 4.94 -16.98 -13.51
CA LEU A 114 5.70 -17.31 -14.72
C LEU A 114 7.04 -16.55 -14.74
N LEU A 115 7.02 -15.25 -14.45
CA LEU A 115 8.23 -14.45 -14.36
C LEU A 115 9.14 -14.94 -13.23
N ALA A 116 8.62 -15.23 -12.05
CA ALA A 116 9.38 -15.76 -10.93
C ALA A 116 10.00 -17.15 -11.25
N ARG A 117 9.34 -17.96 -12.08
CA ARG A 117 9.82 -19.29 -12.48
C ARG A 117 10.90 -19.23 -13.56
N PHE A 118 10.75 -18.32 -14.54
CA PHE A 118 11.59 -18.30 -15.75
C PHE A 118 12.61 -17.16 -15.79
N THR A 119 12.62 -16.30 -14.75
CA THR A 119 13.63 -15.22 -14.61
C THR A 119 14.42 -15.41 -13.30
N PRO A 120 15.55 -14.73 -13.12
CA PRO A 120 16.28 -14.78 -11.84
C PRO A 120 15.54 -14.09 -10.68
N MET A 121 14.44 -13.37 -10.93
CA MET A 121 13.65 -12.65 -9.93
C MET A 121 12.64 -13.59 -9.26
N SER A 122 13.11 -14.56 -8.46
CA SER A 122 12.29 -15.59 -7.82
C SER A 122 11.56 -15.04 -6.58
N TYR A 123 10.67 -14.08 -6.76
CA TYR A 123 9.84 -13.51 -5.70
C TYR A 123 8.38 -13.89 -5.86
N VAL A 124 7.70 -14.12 -4.72
CA VAL A 124 6.24 -14.29 -4.67
C VAL A 124 5.64 -13.16 -3.85
N PHE A 125 4.90 -12.28 -4.51
CA PHE A 125 4.25 -11.12 -3.90
C PHE A 125 3.00 -11.56 -3.15
N LEU A 126 2.97 -11.41 -1.83
CA LEU A 126 1.93 -11.97 -0.96
C LEU A 126 1.03 -10.89 -0.32
N THR A 127 1.30 -9.62 -0.57
CA THR A 127 0.50 -8.50 -0.05
C THR A 127 -0.74 -8.29 -0.93
N GLY A 128 -1.75 -9.11 -0.72
CA GLY A 128 -2.90 -9.19 -1.60
C GLY A 128 -3.71 -7.90 -1.72
N HIS A 129 -3.82 -7.09 -0.64
CA HIS A 129 -4.51 -5.78 -0.72
C HIS A 129 -3.76 -4.82 -1.66
N HIS A 130 -2.42 -4.81 -1.67
CA HIS A 130 -1.67 -4.04 -2.64
C HIS A 130 -1.87 -4.53 -4.08
N VAL A 131 -1.99 -5.85 -4.29
CA VAL A 131 -2.35 -6.39 -5.61
C VAL A 131 -3.71 -5.86 -6.08
N LEU A 132 -4.71 -5.84 -5.17
CA LEU A 132 -6.01 -5.25 -5.43
C LEU A 132 -5.90 -3.75 -5.78
N PHE A 133 -5.16 -2.99 -4.98
CA PHE A 133 -5.01 -1.54 -5.17
C PHE A 133 -4.32 -1.21 -6.50
N MET A 134 -3.24 -1.91 -6.84
CA MET A 134 -2.55 -1.69 -8.12
C MET A 134 -3.40 -2.12 -9.32
N ALA A 135 -4.11 -3.26 -9.24
CA ALA A 135 -5.03 -3.67 -10.30
C ALA A 135 -6.13 -2.62 -10.52
N THR A 136 -6.63 -2.02 -9.44
CA THR A 136 -7.61 -0.93 -9.52
C THR A 136 -7.03 0.31 -10.17
N LEU A 137 -5.84 0.77 -9.76
CA LEU A 137 -5.15 1.90 -10.41
C LEU A 137 -4.96 1.66 -11.90
N LEU A 138 -4.41 0.50 -12.27
CA LEU A 138 -4.17 0.15 -13.68
C LEU A 138 -5.47 0.19 -14.48
N THR A 139 -6.57 -0.31 -13.92
CA THR A 139 -7.87 -0.28 -14.59
C THR A 139 -8.38 1.16 -14.72
N MET A 140 -8.32 1.96 -13.64
CA MET A 140 -8.77 3.36 -13.64
C MET A 140 -8.03 4.23 -14.66
N VAL A 141 -6.73 3.97 -14.87
CA VAL A 141 -5.92 4.71 -15.83
C VAL A 141 -6.12 4.19 -17.26
N LEU A 142 -6.18 2.87 -17.46
CA LEU A 142 -6.23 2.29 -18.81
C LEU A 142 -7.63 2.25 -19.42
N ALA A 143 -8.70 2.10 -18.62
CA ALA A 143 -10.06 1.98 -19.14
C ALA A 143 -10.56 3.25 -19.88
N PRO A 144 -10.28 4.48 -19.40
CA PRO A 144 -10.68 5.70 -20.10
C PRO A 144 -10.05 5.89 -21.49
N ALA A 145 -8.97 5.18 -21.81
CA ALA A 145 -8.31 5.24 -23.11
C ALA A 145 -9.12 4.63 -24.28
N GLY A 146 -10.33 4.09 -24.00
CA GLY A 146 -11.22 3.53 -25.03
C GLY A 146 -10.82 2.15 -25.55
N TYR A 147 -9.84 1.48 -24.94
CA TYR A 147 -9.50 0.09 -25.26
C TYR A 147 -10.61 -0.88 -24.81
N SER A 148 -10.73 -2.02 -25.50
CA SER A 148 -11.63 -3.07 -25.06
C SER A 148 -11.21 -3.59 -23.67
N SER A 149 -12.18 -4.04 -22.85
CA SER A 149 -11.92 -4.55 -21.49
C SER A 149 -10.83 -5.61 -21.44
N TRP A 150 -10.75 -6.50 -22.46
CA TRP A 150 -9.73 -7.54 -22.51
C TRP A 150 -8.32 -7.00 -22.80
N ILE A 151 -8.19 -5.92 -23.58
CA ILE A 151 -6.91 -5.24 -23.78
C ILE A 151 -6.46 -4.60 -22.46
N VAL A 152 -7.36 -3.91 -21.75
CA VAL A 152 -7.09 -3.34 -20.43
C VAL A 152 -6.63 -4.41 -19.44
N ILE A 153 -7.36 -5.54 -19.37
CA ILE A 153 -7.01 -6.66 -18.49
C ILE A 153 -5.66 -7.27 -18.88
N ALA A 154 -5.40 -7.51 -20.16
CA ALA A 154 -4.17 -8.16 -20.62
C ALA A 154 -2.92 -7.30 -20.34
N PHE A 155 -2.94 -6.02 -20.72
CA PHE A 155 -1.81 -5.10 -20.46
C PHE A 155 -1.66 -4.80 -18.98
N GLY A 156 -2.76 -4.60 -18.27
CA GLY A 156 -2.74 -4.38 -16.82
C GLY A 156 -2.21 -5.61 -16.06
N ALA A 157 -2.63 -6.82 -16.41
CA ALA A 157 -2.13 -8.05 -15.80
C ALA A 157 -0.63 -8.28 -16.08
N ALA A 158 -0.17 -7.98 -17.29
CA ALA A 158 1.25 -8.05 -17.63
C ALA A 158 2.08 -7.06 -16.78
N LEU A 159 1.64 -5.79 -16.69
CA LEU A 159 2.27 -4.78 -15.86
C LEU A 159 2.27 -5.19 -14.38
N LEU A 160 1.12 -5.59 -13.85
CA LEU A 160 0.98 -6.03 -12.47
C LEU A 160 1.94 -7.17 -12.14
N GLY A 161 1.98 -8.21 -12.97
CA GLY A 161 2.89 -9.34 -12.79
C GLY A 161 4.37 -8.95 -12.84
N ILE A 162 4.74 -8.02 -13.73
CA ILE A 162 6.10 -7.47 -13.83
C ILE A 162 6.46 -6.69 -12.55
N LEU A 163 5.57 -5.83 -12.06
CA LEU A 163 5.77 -5.07 -10.83
C LEU A 163 5.97 -5.99 -9.61
N MET A 164 5.16 -7.05 -9.52
CA MET A 164 5.19 -8.00 -8.41
C MET A 164 6.53 -8.76 -8.28
N VAL A 165 7.33 -8.86 -9.31
CA VAL A 165 8.67 -9.47 -9.23
C VAL A 165 9.80 -8.44 -9.28
N SER A 166 9.61 -7.35 -10.03
CA SER A 166 10.66 -6.35 -10.25
C SER A 166 10.86 -5.42 -9.04
N LEU A 167 9.77 -4.95 -8.40
CA LEU A 167 9.88 -4.06 -7.24
C LEU A 167 10.53 -4.75 -6.04
N PRO A 168 10.15 -5.99 -5.65
CA PRO A 168 10.91 -6.72 -4.65
C PRO A 168 12.39 -6.86 -4.98
N ALA A 169 12.75 -7.18 -6.22
CA ALA A 169 14.16 -7.29 -6.65
C ALA A 169 14.93 -5.96 -6.50
N ILE A 170 14.29 -4.83 -6.82
CA ILE A 170 14.89 -3.50 -6.69
C ILE A 170 15.14 -3.14 -5.22
N ALA A 171 14.21 -3.47 -4.32
CA ALA A 171 14.32 -3.16 -2.90
C ALA A 171 15.19 -4.15 -2.12
N HIS A 172 15.38 -5.37 -2.63
CA HIS A 172 15.96 -6.48 -1.89
C HIS A 172 17.34 -6.21 -1.26
N PRO A 173 18.29 -5.52 -1.91
CA PRO A 173 19.57 -5.21 -1.29
C PRO A 173 19.46 -4.39 0.00
N PHE A 174 18.46 -3.49 0.05
CA PHE A 174 18.15 -2.71 1.25
C PHE A 174 17.41 -3.54 2.28
N THR A 175 16.45 -4.38 1.83
CA THR A 175 15.70 -5.29 2.73
C THR A 175 16.66 -6.28 3.40
N ARG A 176 17.55 -6.92 2.64
CA ARG A 176 18.63 -7.79 3.16
C ARG A 176 19.48 -7.06 4.21
N ARG A 177 19.77 -5.78 3.97
CA ARG A 177 20.54 -4.95 4.91
C ARG A 177 19.81 -4.77 6.24
N ILE A 178 18.47 -4.75 6.24
CA ILE A 178 17.62 -4.63 7.42
C ILE A 178 17.49 -5.97 8.13
N THR A 179 17.16 -7.03 7.40
CA THR A 179 16.84 -8.36 7.94
C THR A 179 18.07 -9.17 8.29
N GLY A 180 19.18 -8.93 7.59
CA GLY A 180 20.43 -9.67 7.73
C GLY A 180 20.55 -10.90 6.83
N ASP A 181 19.48 -11.26 6.09
CA ASP A 181 19.44 -12.43 5.21
C ASP A 181 18.49 -12.23 4.02
N ASP A 182 18.36 -13.26 3.18
CA ASP A 182 17.49 -13.29 1.99
C ASP A 182 16.18 -14.03 2.21
N SER A 183 15.76 -14.23 3.47
CA SER A 183 14.55 -15.02 3.80
C SER A 183 13.24 -14.34 3.41
N VAL A 184 13.24 -13.00 3.33
CA VAL A 184 12.07 -12.19 2.99
C VAL A 184 12.45 -11.01 2.09
N ALA A 185 11.52 -10.58 1.27
CA ALA A 185 11.58 -9.35 0.49
C ALA A 185 10.40 -8.44 0.86
N ILE A 186 10.43 -7.18 0.40
CA ILE A 186 9.30 -6.27 0.55
C ILE A 186 8.37 -6.43 -0.66
N GLY A 187 7.08 -6.65 -0.39
CA GLY A 187 6.01 -6.73 -1.37
C GLY A 187 4.98 -5.62 -1.13
N HIS A 188 5.34 -4.39 -1.48
CA HIS A 188 4.52 -3.22 -1.20
C HIS A 188 4.72 -2.16 -2.30
N PHE A 189 3.65 -1.47 -2.71
CA PHE A 189 3.73 -0.43 -3.73
C PHE A 189 4.11 0.97 -3.21
N GLY A 190 4.89 0.99 -2.13
CA GLY A 190 5.67 2.14 -1.65
C GLY A 190 7.17 1.97 -1.89
N THR A 191 7.58 0.98 -2.66
CA THR A 191 8.97 0.52 -2.84
C THR A 191 9.91 1.63 -3.27
N VAL A 192 9.53 2.47 -4.24
CA VAL A 192 10.35 3.60 -4.69
C VAL A 192 10.62 4.58 -3.55
N GLY A 193 9.64 4.85 -2.69
CA GLY A 193 9.82 5.69 -1.51
C GLY A 193 10.83 5.09 -0.52
N TYR A 194 10.80 3.77 -0.31
CA TYR A 194 11.74 3.07 0.60
C TYR A 194 13.16 3.08 0.05
N VAL A 195 13.32 2.76 -1.23
CA VAL A 195 14.63 2.78 -1.91
C VAL A 195 15.21 4.20 -1.93
N ALA A 196 14.38 5.21 -2.20
CA ALA A 196 14.78 6.62 -2.10
C ALA A 196 15.25 6.98 -0.69
N ALA A 197 14.52 6.57 0.35
CA ALA A 197 14.92 6.79 1.74
C ALA A 197 16.23 6.08 2.10
N GLY A 198 16.41 4.84 1.65
CA GLY A 198 17.68 4.11 1.78
C GLY A 198 18.83 4.81 1.06
N GLY A 199 18.59 5.32 -0.15
CA GLY A 199 19.55 6.13 -0.93
C GLY A 199 19.95 7.42 -0.22
N VAL A 200 18.96 8.19 0.27
CA VAL A 200 19.21 9.40 1.09
C VAL A 200 20.01 9.04 2.34
N GLY A 201 19.64 7.95 3.03
CA GLY A 201 20.37 7.47 4.19
C GLY A 201 21.84 7.21 3.90
N LYS A 202 22.15 6.55 2.78
CA LYS A 202 23.53 6.32 2.30
C LYS A 202 24.30 7.62 2.09
N LEU A 203 23.64 8.68 1.57
CA LEU A 203 24.27 9.97 1.33
C LEU A 203 24.58 10.73 2.62
N VAL A 204 23.62 10.75 3.57
CA VAL A 204 23.72 11.60 4.78
C VAL A 204 24.27 10.89 6.01
N GLY A 205 24.39 9.57 5.98
CA GLY A 205 24.77 8.73 7.12
C GLY A 205 26.19 8.94 7.65
N GLY A 206 27.07 9.50 6.84
CA GLY A 206 28.48 9.73 7.20
C GLY A 206 29.32 8.45 7.25
N LYS A 207 30.61 8.58 7.51
CA LYS A 207 31.57 7.47 7.59
C LYS A 207 32.53 7.67 8.77
N GLY A 208 33.07 6.57 9.31
CA GLY A 208 34.01 6.58 10.42
C GLY A 208 33.49 7.36 11.64
N LYS A 209 34.28 8.26 12.20
CA LYS A 209 33.90 9.08 13.38
C LYS A 209 32.70 10.02 13.16
N LYS A 210 32.34 10.31 11.90
CA LYS A 210 31.19 11.15 11.53
C LYS A 210 29.94 10.33 11.23
N MET A 211 29.97 9.02 11.41
CA MET A 211 28.85 8.12 11.16
C MET A 211 27.70 8.43 12.14
N SER A 212 26.49 8.60 11.60
CA SER A 212 25.29 8.81 12.40
C SER A 212 24.90 7.52 13.13
N PRO A 213 24.69 7.53 14.48
CA PRO A 213 24.30 6.34 15.22
C PRO A 213 22.91 5.85 14.81
N SER A 214 22.55 4.62 15.21
CA SER A 214 21.21 4.06 14.99
C SER A 214 20.13 4.84 15.77
N THR A 215 18.93 4.85 15.24
CA THR A 215 17.74 5.31 15.98
C THR A 215 17.44 4.43 17.18
N GLU A 216 17.81 3.15 17.14
CA GLU A 216 17.52 2.18 18.21
C GLU A 216 18.36 2.46 19.47
N ASP A 217 19.42 3.27 19.36
CA ASP A 217 20.17 3.77 20.52
C ASP A 217 19.43 4.90 21.30
N LEU A 218 18.25 5.32 20.81
CA LEU A 218 17.40 6.33 21.47
C LEU A 218 16.38 5.69 22.41
N LYS A 219 16.18 6.29 23.59
CA LYS A 219 15.08 5.94 24.49
C LYS A 219 13.88 6.82 24.15
N LEU A 220 12.88 6.28 23.45
CA LEU A 220 11.67 7.01 23.08
C LEU A 220 10.53 6.77 24.08
N PRO A 221 9.62 7.78 24.29
CA PRO A 221 8.45 7.65 25.16
C PRO A 221 7.46 6.59 24.65
N GLU A 222 6.89 5.81 25.57
CA GLU A 222 5.89 4.78 25.25
C GLU A 222 4.49 5.34 24.92
N GLY A 223 4.23 6.59 25.24
CA GLY A 223 2.91 7.22 25.17
C GLY A 223 2.30 7.35 23.76
N LEU A 224 3.06 7.06 22.68
CA LEU A 224 2.57 7.15 21.30
C LEU A 224 2.16 5.79 20.71
N ARG A 225 2.10 4.73 21.51
CA ARG A 225 1.78 3.37 21.04
C ARG A 225 0.37 3.25 20.42
N PHE A 226 -0.61 4.04 20.88
CA PHE A 226 -1.98 4.01 20.35
C PHE A 226 -2.07 4.42 18.88
N LEU A 227 -1.13 5.22 18.36
CA LEU A 227 -1.05 5.58 16.94
C LEU A 227 -0.61 4.42 16.04
N ARG A 228 -0.21 3.28 16.62
CA ARG A 228 0.11 2.07 15.85
C ARG A 228 -1.14 1.30 15.40
N ASP A 229 -2.30 1.56 16.01
CA ASP A 229 -3.58 1.03 15.54
C ASP A 229 -4.06 1.84 14.32
N SER A 230 -4.16 1.18 13.17
CA SER A 230 -4.51 1.85 11.91
C SER A 230 -5.92 2.46 11.93
N MET A 231 -6.87 1.81 12.59
CA MET A 231 -8.24 2.32 12.70
C MET A 231 -8.27 3.58 13.57
N VAL A 232 -7.62 3.54 14.74
CA VAL A 232 -7.52 4.70 15.65
C VAL A 232 -6.77 5.85 14.98
N ALA A 233 -5.64 5.55 14.31
CA ALA A 233 -4.86 6.56 13.60
C ALA A 233 -5.65 7.22 12.47
N THR A 234 -6.38 6.43 11.66
CA THR A 234 -7.24 6.95 10.59
C THR A 234 -8.34 7.85 11.14
N ALA A 235 -9.12 7.36 12.11
CA ALA A 235 -10.23 8.11 12.70
C ALA A 235 -9.75 9.42 13.34
N LEU A 236 -8.67 9.35 14.13
CA LEU A 236 -8.11 10.54 14.81
C LEU A 236 -7.56 11.56 13.82
N SER A 237 -6.85 11.11 12.76
CA SER A 237 -6.31 12.03 11.75
C SER A 237 -7.40 12.74 10.99
N MET A 238 -8.45 12.01 10.61
CA MET A 238 -9.58 12.59 9.89
C MET A 238 -10.36 13.54 10.78
N ALA A 239 -10.67 13.18 12.02
CA ALA A 239 -11.34 14.07 12.96
C ALA A 239 -10.53 15.36 13.20
N LEU A 240 -9.21 15.24 13.41
CA LEU A 240 -8.34 16.40 13.56
C LEU A 240 -8.31 17.27 12.30
N MET A 241 -8.19 16.66 11.13
CA MET A 241 -8.19 17.34 9.84
C MET A 241 -9.50 18.11 9.61
N TYR A 242 -10.63 17.45 9.85
CA TYR A 242 -11.95 18.07 9.76
C TYR A 242 -12.07 19.30 10.68
N VAL A 243 -11.67 19.18 11.95
CA VAL A 243 -11.74 20.28 12.92
C VAL A 243 -10.84 21.45 12.51
N VAL A 244 -9.60 21.17 12.11
CA VAL A 244 -8.67 22.21 11.67
C VAL A 244 -9.20 22.95 10.44
N LEU A 245 -9.69 22.23 9.44
CA LEU A 245 -10.24 22.82 8.23
C LEU A 245 -11.56 23.56 8.51
N ALA A 246 -12.42 23.05 9.39
CA ALA A 246 -13.65 23.71 9.81
C ALA A 246 -13.37 25.06 10.47
N VAL A 247 -12.36 25.12 11.35
CA VAL A 247 -11.92 26.40 11.97
C VAL A 247 -11.36 27.36 10.92
N LEU A 248 -10.54 26.88 9.98
CA LEU A 248 -10.01 27.68 8.90
C LEU A 248 -11.14 28.20 7.95
N PHE A 249 -12.15 27.37 7.68
CA PHE A 249 -13.30 27.78 6.87
C PHE A 249 -14.08 28.93 7.54
N ILE A 250 -14.41 28.78 8.83
CA ILE A 250 -15.05 29.86 9.59
C ILE A 250 -14.20 31.14 9.56
N ALA A 251 -12.89 31.02 9.76
CA ALA A 251 -11.98 32.16 9.79
C ALA A 251 -11.89 32.89 8.44
N ARG A 252 -12.01 32.14 7.32
CA ARG A 252 -11.88 32.68 5.97
C ARG A 252 -13.19 33.24 5.41
N ALA A 253 -14.29 32.51 5.55
CA ALA A 253 -15.56 32.78 4.88
C ALA A 253 -16.70 33.15 5.85
N GLY A 254 -16.49 33.03 7.16
CA GLY A 254 -17.52 33.31 8.17
C GLY A 254 -18.39 32.09 8.47
N THR A 255 -19.23 32.24 9.52
CA THR A 255 -20.09 31.14 10.00
C THR A 255 -21.25 30.82 9.06
N GLU A 256 -21.83 31.83 8.41
CA GLU A 256 -22.99 31.62 7.51
C GLU A 256 -22.63 30.68 6.36
N GLU A 257 -21.51 30.92 5.68
CA GLU A 257 -21.05 30.06 4.58
C GLU A 257 -20.54 28.71 5.10
N ALA A 258 -19.73 28.70 6.18
CA ALA A 258 -19.18 27.46 6.71
C ALA A 258 -20.27 26.45 7.12
N PHE A 259 -21.37 26.92 7.71
CA PHE A 259 -22.44 26.05 8.18
C PHE A 259 -23.18 25.32 7.05
N THR A 260 -23.10 25.78 5.80
CA THR A 260 -23.70 25.11 4.63
C THR A 260 -22.91 23.89 4.14
N ALA A 261 -21.72 23.63 4.70
CA ALA A 261 -20.90 22.48 4.27
C ALA A 261 -21.52 21.12 4.58
N PHE A 262 -22.41 21.05 5.56
CA PHE A 262 -23.17 19.84 5.86
C PHE A 262 -24.57 19.89 5.24
N PRO A 263 -25.14 18.76 4.76
CA PRO A 263 -26.45 18.74 4.06
C PRO A 263 -27.58 19.39 4.87
N ASP A 264 -27.63 19.16 6.17
CA ASP A 264 -28.65 19.74 7.06
C ASP A 264 -28.23 21.09 7.67
N GLY A 265 -27.07 21.60 7.27
CA GLY A 265 -26.49 22.78 7.86
C GLY A 265 -25.97 22.57 9.29
N ALA A 266 -25.44 23.64 9.88
CA ALA A 266 -25.05 23.65 11.28
C ALA A 266 -25.78 24.77 12.04
N SER A 267 -26.24 24.49 13.25
CA SER A 267 -27.03 25.44 14.05
C SER A 267 -26.15 26.48 14.78
N ASN A 268 -24.89 26.15 15.05
CA ASN A 268 -23.90 27.01 15.71
C ASN A 268 -22.50 26.43 15.55
N VAL A 269 -21.48 27.16 15.97
CA VAL A 269 -20.06 26.76 15.85
C VAL A 269 -19.78 25.42 16.56
N GLY A 270 -20.34 25.21 17.76
CA GLY A 270 -20.15 23.97 18.49
C GLY A 270 -20.74 22.76 17.77
N ASN A 271 -21.94 22.93 17.18
CA ASN A 271 -22.57 21.91 16.35
C ASN A 271 -21.74 21.63 15.09
N PHE A 272 -21.25 22.66 14.40
CA PHE A 272 -20.40 22.52 13.22
C PHE A 272 -19.12 21.73 13.50
N LEU A 273 -18.43 22.04 14.61
CA LEU A 273 -17.25 21.30 15.04
C LEU A 273 -17.56 19.85 15.43
N MET A 274 -18.69 19.61 16.11
CA MET A 274 -19.06 18.24 16.48
C MET A 274 -19.50 17.41 15.28
N GLN A 275 -20.18 18.00 14.29
CA GLN A 275 -20.43 17.33 12.99
C GLN A 275 -19.09 16.98 12.30
N SER A 276 -18.14 17.92 12.29
CA SER A 276 -16.79 17.70 11.75
C SER A 276 -16.07 16.52 12.43
N VAL A 277 -16.09 16.45 13.76
CA VAL A 277 -15.53 15.30 14.51
C VAL A 277 -16.25 14.00 14.13
N THR A 278 -17.58 14.03 14.07
CA THR A 278 -18.38 12.85 13.74
C THR A 278 -18.05 12.31 12.36
N GLN A 279 -17.93 13.18 11.35
CA GLN A 279 -17.55 12.78 9.99
C GLN A 279 -16.16 12.16 9.94
N GLY A 280 -15.19 12.74 10.65
CA GLY A 280 -13.85 12.16 10.75
C GLY A 280 -13.85 10.76 11.39
N LEU A 281 -14.67 10.53 12.43
CA LEU A 281 -14.84 9.21 13.04
C LEU A 281 -15.56 8.23 12.09
N GLN A 282 -16.60 8.69 11.37
CA GLN A 282 -17.30 7.89 10.37
C GLN A 282 -16.39 7.44 9.25
N PHE A 283 -15.49 8.30 8.78
CA PHE A 283 -14.45 7.90 7.82
C PHE A 283 -13.58 6.77 8.38
N GLY A 284 -13.17 6.84 9.65
CA GLY A 284 -12.43 5.75 10.30
C GLY A 284 -13.21 4.42 10.31
N VAL A 285 -14.52 4.47 10.59
CA VAL A 285 -15.41 3.30 10.51
C VAL A 285 -15.48 2.77 9.07
N ALA A 286 -15.66 3.65 8.09
CA ALA A 286 -15.75 3.28 6.68
C ALA A 286 -14.49 2.53 6.20
N VAL A 287 -13.31 3.07 6.49
CA VAL A 287 -12.02 2.42 6.18
C VAL A 287 -11.88 1.08 6.90
N ALA A 288 -12.30 0.99 8.17
CA ALA A 288 -12.27 -0.28 8.90
C ALA A 288 -13.17 -1.36 8.28
N VAL A 289 -14.35 -0.99 7.77
CA VAL A 289 -15.26 -1.91 7.04
C VAL A 289 -14.63 -2.38 5.74
N ILE A 290 -14.02 -1.49 4.95
CA ILE A 290 -13.30 -1.86 3.72
C ILE A 290 -12.16 -2.82 4.06
N LEU A 291 -11.31 -2.49 5.04
CA LEU A 291 -10.19 -3.34 5.46
C LEU A 291 -10.66 -4.71 5.96
N PHE A 292 -11.78 -4.79 6.66
CA PHE A 292 -12.37 -6.07 7.08
C PHE A 292 -12.83 -6.88 5.87
N GLY A 293 -13.48 -6.25 4.87
CA GLY A 293 -13.85 -6.87 3.60
C GLY A 293 -12.65 -7.41 2.85
N VAL A 294 -11.61 -6.60 2.67
CA VAL A 294 -10.35 -6.98 2.02
C VAL A 294 -9.70 -8.15 2.75
N ARG A 295 -9.55 -8.09 4.08
CA ARG A 295 -8.96 -9.20 4.88
C ARG A 295 -9.77 -10.48 4.78
N THR A 296 -11.09 -10.39 4.67
CA THR A 296 -11.99 -11.55 4.52
C THR A 296 -11.76 -12.25 3.17
N ILE A 297 -11.63 -11.47 2.07
CA ILE A 297 -11.26 -12.03 0.76
C ILE A 297 -9.87 -12.68 0.82
N LEU A 298 -8.89 -11.95 1.31
CA LEU A 298 -7.49 -12.36 1.30
C LEU A 298 -7.23 -13.53 2.24
N GLY A 299 -7.99 -13.68 3.32
CA GLY A 299 -7.91 -14.83 4.21
C GLY A 299 -8.14 -16.16 3.52
N GLU A 300 -8.89 -16.18 2.41
CA GLU A 300 -9.14 -17.37 1.60
C GLU A 300 -8.26 -17.42 0.33
N LEU A 301 -8.02 -16.28 -0.35
CA LEU A 301 -7.25 -16.23 -1.59
C LEU A 301 -5.74 -16.38 -1.37
N VAL A 302 -5.16 -15.74 -0.35
CA VAL A 302 -3.70 -15.75 -0.15
C VAL A 302 -3.18 -17.16 0.15
N PRO A 303 -3.78 -17.98 1.05
CA PRO A 303 -3.36 -19.36 1.22
C PRO A 303 -3.45 -20.21 -0.05
N ALA A 304 -4.48 -19.94 -0.91
CA ALA A 304 -4.60 -20.60 -2.20
C ALA A 304 -3.42 -20.24 -3.12
N PHE A 305 -3.10 -18.97 -3.22
CA PHE A 305 -1.97 -18.49 -4.02
C PHE A 305 -0.62 -18.98 -3.51
N GLN A 306 -0.39 -18.98 -2.19
CA GLN A 306 0.81 -19.53 -1.57
C GLN A 306 1.00 -21.03 -1.88
N GLY A 307 -0.09 -21.81 -1.80
CA GLY A 307 -0.05 -23.24 -2.11
C GLY A 307 0.29 -23.52 -3.58
N ILE A 308 -0.21 -22.70 -4.50
CA ILE A 308 0.12 -22.78 -5.93
C ILE A 308 1.57 -22.34 -6.16
N ALA A 309 1.97 -21.20 -5.57
CA ALA A 309 3.32 -20.67 -5.72
C ALA A 309 4.39 -21.64 -5.24
N ALA A 310 4.20 -22.29 -4.10
CA ALA A 310 5.13 -23.29 -3.57
C ALA A 310 5.37 -24.48 -4.52
N LYS A 311 4.38 -24.84 -5.34
CA LYS A 311 4.49 -25.91 -6.35
C LYS A 311 5.13 -25.41 -7.64
N VAL A 312 4.82 -24.18 -8.08
CA VAL A 312 5.27 -23.61 -9.35
C VAL A 312 6.69 -23.05 -9.26
N VAL A 313 7.02 -22.39 -8.14
CA VAL A 313 8.31 -21.71 -7.91
C VAL A 313 8.89 -22.16 -6.56
N PRO A 314 9.41 -23.39 -6.45
CA PRO A 314 10.02 -23.88 -5.20
C PRO A 314 11.21 -22.98 -4.79
N GLY A 315 11.25 -22.61 -3.50
CA GLY A 315 12.34 -21.78 -2.96
C GLY A 315 12.24 -20.29 -3.29
N ALA A 316 11.11 -19.83 -3.84
CA ALA A 316 10.91 -18.39 -4.05
C ALA A 316 10.89 -17.61 -2.73
N ILE A 317 11.44 -16.40 -2.77
CA ILE A 317 11.48 -15.49 -1.63
C ILE A 317 10.09 -14.84 -1.45
N PRO A 318 9.44 -14.99 -0.28
CA PRO A 318 8.17 -14.33 -0.03
C PRO A 318 8.39 -12.81 0.08
N ALA A 319 7.68 -12.06 -0.75
CA ALA A 319 7.63 -10.61 -0.68
C ALA A 319 6.39 -10.19 0.13
N LEU A 320 6.64 -9.64 1.31
CA LEU A 320 5.65 -9.36 2.34
C LEU A 320 5.42 -7.86 2.52
N ASP A 321 4.36 -7.52 3.22
CA ASP A 321 3.92 -6.15 3.47
C ASP A 321 4.95 -5.31 4.25
N ALA A 322 4.86 -3.98 4.11
CA ALA A 322 5.78 -3.02 4.72
C ALA A 322 6.05 -3.24 6.23
N PRO A 323 5.06 -3.56 7.08
CA PRO A 323 5.29 -3.82 8.49
C PRO A 323 6.27 -4.97 8.82
N ILE A 324 6.63 -5.81 7.84
CA ILE A 324 7.62 -6.89 8.07
C ILE A 324 8.98 -6.33 8.52
N VAL A 325 9.32 -5.10 8.14
CA VAL A 325 10.59 -4.48 8.54
C VAL A 325 10.51 -3.71 9.86
N PHE A 326 9.32 -3.48 10.42
CA PHE A 326 9.13 -2.68 11.64
C PHE A 326 9.79 -3.27 12.88
N PRO A 327 9.75 -4.59 13.13
CA PRO A 327 10.41 -5.19 14.30
C PRO A 327 11.93 -4.97 14.35
N TYR A 328 12.57 -4.73 13.20
CA TYR A 328 14.02 -4.56 13.12
C TYR A 328 14.51 -3.18 13.57
N ALA A 329 13.64 -2.16 13.57
CA ALA A 329 13.99 -0.82 14.01
C ALA A 329 12.75 -0.01 14.42
N GLN A 330 12.18 -0.29 15.58
CA GLN A 330 10.91 0.30 16.06
C GLN A 330 11.00 1.82 16.27
N ASN A 331 12.14 2.32 16.74
CA ASN A 331 12.36 3.76 16.89
C ASN A 331 12.44 4.43 15.50
N ALA A 332 13.04 3.75 14.52
CA ALA A 332 13.07 4.26 13.14
C ALA A 332 11.67 4.37 12.54
N VAL A 333 10.76 3.46 12.87
CA VAL A 333 9.34 3.54 12.44
C VAL A 333 8.70 4.83 12.94
N LEU A 334 8.83 5.13 14.23
CA LEU A 334 8.23 6.33 14.82
C LEU A 334 8.86 7.62 14.28
N ILE A 335 10.20 7.67 14.19
CA ILE A 335 10.92 8.81 13.61
C ILE A 335 10.56 8.97 12.14
N GLY A 336 10.48 7.86 11.40
CA GLY A 336 10.09 7.83 10.00
C GLY A 336 8.67 8.35 9.78
N PHE A 337 7.72 7.91 10.57
CA PHE A 337 6.35 8.41 10.56
C PHE A 337 6.31 9.93 10.73
N ILE A 338 6.88 10.45 11.83
CA ILE A 338 6.87 11.89 12.12
C ILE A 338 7.56 12.67 11.01
N SER A 339 8.74 12.22 10.55
CA SER A 339 9.52 12.91 9.52
C SER A 339 8.81 12.90 8.17
N SER A 340 8.18 11.79 7.79
CA SER A 340 7.36 11.68 6.58
C SER A 340 6.15 12.61 6.65
N PHE A 341 5.46 12.66 7.78
CA PHE A 341 4.33 13.56 7.99
C PHE A 341 4.75 15.04 7.88
N VAL A 342 5.89 15.42 8.46
CA VAL A 342 6.47 16.76 8.28
C VAL A 342 6.80 17.02 6.81
N GLY A 343 7.35 16.03 6.09
CA GLY A 343 7.56 16.11 4.64
C GLY A 343 6.25 16.36 3.89
N GLY A 344 5.16 15.69 4.28
CA GLY A 344 3.82 15.92 3.74
C GLY A 344 3.31 17.33 3.99
N LEU A 345 3.49 17.86 5.20
CA LEU A 345 3.12 19.26 5.53
C LEU A 345 3.91 20.28 4.71
N VAL A 346 5.22 20.06 4.52
CA VAL A 346 6.05 20.90 3.65
C VAL A 346 5.59 20.79 2.19
N GLY A 347 5.29 19.58 1.72
CA GLY A 347 4.71 19.35 0.39
C GLY A 347 3.39 20.09 0.21
N LEU A 348 2.48 20.02 1.18
CA LEU A 348 1.21 20.76 1.18
C LEU A 348 1.45 22.28 1.13
N ALA A 349 2.42 22.79 1.89
CA ALA A 349 2.78 24.22 1.84
C ALA A 349 3.26 24.62 0.43
N VAL A 350 4.10 23.81 -0.22
CA VAL A 350 4.54 24.06 -1.60
C VAL A 350 3.37 23.97 -2.59
N LEU A 351 2.50 22.99 -2.43
CA LEU A 351 1.29 22.85 -3.26
C LEU A 351 0.41 24.09 -3.12
N SER A 352 0.11 24.54 -1.90
CA SER A 352 -0.83 25.64 -1.65
C SER A 352 -0.28 27.01 -2.03
N THR A 353 1.03 27.25 -1.84
CA THR A 353 1.62 28.58 -2.07
C THR A 353 2.19 28.78 -3.47
N TRP A 354 2.50 27.70 -4.18
CA TRP A 354 3.14 27.78 -5.49
C TRP A 354 2.43 26.96 -6.57
N LEU A 355 2.35 25.62 -6.42
CA LEU A 355 1.90 24.76 -7.51
C LEU A 355 0.40 24.89 -7.80
N ASN A 356 -0.44 25.05 -6.79
CA ASN A 356 -1.87 25.30 -7.01
C ASN A 356 -2.13 26.65 -7.68
N PRO A 357 -1.58 27.79 -7.20
CA PRO A 357 -1.77 29.09 -7.87
C PRO A 357 -1.20 29.14 -9.29
N ALA A 358 -0.10 28.42 -9.56
CA ALA A 358 0.56 28.46 -10.86
C ALA A 358 -0.04 27.50 -11.90
N PHE A 359 -0.50 26.31 -11.47
CA PHE A 359 -0.85 25.20 -12.35
C PHE A 359 -2.20 24.55 -12.04
N GLY A 360 -2.94 25.02 -11.03
CA GLY A 360 -4.22 24.45 -10.62
C GLY A 360 -4.12 23.04 -10.00
N VAL A 361 -2.94 22.64 -9.55
CA VAL A 361 -2.72 21.31 -8.98
C VAL A 361 -3.44 21.19 -7.64
N ALA A 362 -4.16 20.09 -7.41
CA ALA A 362 -4.92 19.87 -6.19
C ALA A 362 -4.02 19.84 -4.94
N LEU A 363 -4.58 20.24 -3.80
CA LEU A 363 -3.89 20.19 -2.51
C LEU A 363 -3.97 18.75 -1.96
N ILE A 364 -2.84 18.16 -1.63
CA ILE A 364 -2.78 16.87 -0.96
C ILE A 364 -2.59 17.08 0.54
N LEU A 365 -3.60 16.68 1.30
CA LEU A 365 -3.56 16.75 2.75
C LEU A 365 -2.88 15.49 3.28
N PRO A 366 -1.87 15.62 4.17
CA PRO A 366 -1.12 14.46 4.65
C PRO A 366 -1.99 13.58 5.57
N GLY A 367 -2.40 12.42 5.06
CA GLY A 367 -3.09 11.39 5.84
C GLY A 367 -2.11 10.67 6.79
N LEU A 368 -2.52 10.43 8.06
CA LEU A 368 -1.64 9.73 9.01
C LEU A 368 -1.33 8.29 8.57
N VAL A 369 -2.27 7.60 7.94
CA VAL A 369 -2.10 6.18 7.55
C VAL A 369 -0.98 5.99 6.53
N PRO A 370 -0.98 6.67 5.35
CA PRO A 370 0.13 6.57 4.42
C PRO A 370 1.47 6.97 5.05
N HIS A 371 1.50 8.06 5.82
CA HIS A 371 2.73 8.51 6.46
C HIS A 371 3.21 7.54 7.56
N PHE A 372 2.30 6.85 8.28
CA PHE A 372 2.69 5.85 9.27
C PHE A 372 3.31 4.61 8.59
N PHE A 373 2.62 4.00 7.65
CA PHE A 373 3.08 2.76 7.04
C PHE A 373 4.28 3.00 6.12
N THR A 374 4.15 3.89 5.13
CA THR A 374 5.23 4.12 4.18
C THR A 374 6.35 4.97 4.77
N GLY A 375 6.03 5.97 5.58
CA GLY A 375 7.01 6.78 6.28
C GLY A 375 7.77 5.99 7.34
N GLY A 376 7.08 5.10 8.07
CA GLY A 376 7.70 4.17 9.02
C GLY A 376 8.69 3.23 8.34
N ALA A 377 8.28 2.58 7.25
CA ALA A 377 9.17 1.72 6.45
C ALA A 377 10.36 2.52 5.88
N ALA A 378 10.10 3.71 5.30
CA ALA A 378 11.15 4.61 4.82
C ALA A 378 12.15 4.99 5.92
N GLY A 379 11.66 5.21 7.16
CA GLY A 379 12.49 5.43 8.33
C GLY A 379 13.41 4.26 8.63
N VAL A 380 12.90 3.02 8.56
CA VAL A 380 13.71 1.79 8.75
C VAL A 380 14.77 1.66 7.67
N TYR A 381 14.42 1.85 6.37
CA TYR A 381 15.36 1.82 5.25
C TYR A 381 16.44 2.89 5.37
N GLY A 382 16.04 4.12 5.73
CA GLY A 382 16.95 5.22 5.99
C GLY A 382 17.87 4.97 7.18
N ASN A 383 17.35 4.40 8.29
CA ASN A 383 18.15 4.03 9.44
C ASN A 383 19.19 2.96 9.12
N ALA A 384 18.82 1.93 8.36
CA ALA A 384 19.71 0.83 7.98
C ALA A 384 20.93 1.32 7.19
N THR A 385 20.78 2.39 6.41
CA THR A 385 21.84 2.95 5.57
C THR A 385 22.50 4.21 6.14
N GLY A 386 21.75 5.02 6.90
CA GLY A 386 22.18 6.35 7.35
C GLY A 386 22.02 6.65 8.84
N GLY A 387 21.57 5.69 9.67
CA GLY A 387 21.29 5.94 11.09
C GLY A 387 20.20 7.02 11.28
N ARG A 388 20.26 7.76 12.37
CA ARG A 388 19.26 8.80 12.72
C ARG A 388 19.04 9.82 11.61
N ARG A 389 20.12 10.29 10.96
CA ARG A 389 20.02 11.23 9.84
C ARG A 389 19.31 10.60 8.65
N GLY A 390 19.63 9.33 8.35
CA GLY A 390 19.00 8.58 7.27
C GLY A 390 17.51 8.34 7.55
N ALA A 391 17.15 7.93 8.77
CA ALA A 391 15.76 7.74 9.16
C ALA A 391 14.93 9.02 9.00
N ALA A 392 15.43 10.15 9.53
CA ALA A 392 14.71 11.41 9.46
C ALA A 392 14.62 11.97 8.03
N LEU A 393 15.77 12.17 7.35
CA LEU A 393 15.79 12.79 6.04
C LEU A 393 15.26 11.88 4.93
N GLY A 394 15.51 10.55 5.02
CA GLY A 394 14.96 9.59 4.08
C GLY A 394 13.43 9.52 4.14
N ALA A 395 12.87 9.45 5.33
CA ALA A 395 11.42 9.45 5.49
C ALA A 395 10.79 10.81 5.16
N PHE A 396 11.46 11.92 5.43
CA PHE A 396 11.03 13.25 4.98
C PHE A 396 10.89 13.31 3.44
N VAL A 397 11.90 12.79 2.72
CA VAL A 397 11.84 12.70 1.24
C VAL A 397 10.69 11.79 0.79
N ASN A 398 10.46 10.65 1.46
CA ASN A 398 9.28 9.82 1.19
C ASN A 398 7.98 10.62 1.38
N GLY A 399 7.88 11.43 2.43
CA GLY A 399 6.72 12.30 2.68
C GLY A 399 6.46 13.29 1.54
N LEU A 400 7.51 13.89 0.98
CA LEU A 400 7.40 14.74 -0.22
C LEU A 400 6.92 13.93 -1.44
N ILE A 401 7.48 12.72 -1.66
CA ILE A 401 7.11 11.86 -2.79
C ILE A 401 5.63 11.50 -2.75
N ILE A 402 5.12 11.03 -1.60
CA ILE A 402 3.73 10.63 -1.42
C ILE A 402 2.76 11.83 -1.28
N THR A 403 3.26 13.05 -1.37
CA THR A 403 2.45 14.28 -1.46
C THR A 403 2.41 14.79 -2.90
N PHE A 404 3.55 14.91 -3.57
CA PHE A 404 3.58 15.44 -4.93
C PHE A 404 3.05 14.47 -5.98
N LEU A 405 3.41 13.19 -5.92
CA LEU A 405 2.94 12.23 -6.91
C LEU A 405 1.41 12.11 -6.96
N PRO A 406 0.67 11.99 -5.83
CA PRO A 406 -0.78 11.99 -5.85
C PRO A 406 -1.40 13.26 -6.41
N ALA A 407 -0.79 14.42 -6.17
CA ALA A 407 -1.29 15.69 -6.67
C ALA A 407 -1.37 15.73 -8.20
N PHE A 408 -0.37 15.17 -8.86
CA PHE A 408 -0.36 15.04 -10.33
C PHE A 408 -1.15 13.84 -10.81
N LEU A 409 -1.22 12.75 -10.03
CA LEU A 409 -1.96 11.54 -10.38
C LEU A 409 -3.44 11.80 -10.61
N LEU A 410 -4.06 12.70 -9.85
CA LEU A 410 -5.48 13.06 -9.99
C LEU A 410 -5.86 13.41 -11.43
N GLY A 411 -4.97 14.08 -12.17
CA GLY A 411 -5.20 14.46 -13.57
C GLY A 411 -5.33 13.30 -14.54
N VAL A 412 -4.94 12.09 -14.16
CA VAL A 412 -5.00 10.89 -15.02
C VAL A 412 -6.00 9.83 -14.52
N LEU A 413 -6.71 10.09 -13.40
CA LEU A 413 -7.71 9.19 -12.84
C LEU A 413 -9.12 9.36 -13.43
N GLY A 414 -9.28 10.20 -14.47
CA GLY A 414 -10.58 10.44 -15.10
C GLY A 414 -11.62 10.99 -14.12
N SER A 415 -12.84 10.42 -14.10
CA SER A 415 -13.93 10.84 -13.21
C SER A 415 -13.61 10.69 -11.72
N PHE A 416 -12.66 9.84 -11.36
CA PHE A 416 -12.26 9.64 -9.96
C PHE A 416 -11.36 10.76 -9.42
N GLY A 417 -10.85 11.65 -10.26
CA GLY A 417 -10.12 12.84 -9.82
C GLY A 417 -10.93 13.80 -8.93
N SER A 418 -12.26 13.69 -8.94
CA SER A 418 -13.18 14.46 -8.09
C SER A 418 -13.67 13.74 -6.82
N ALA A 419 -13.14 12.54 -6.52
CA ALA A 419 -13.61 11.71 -5.40
C ALA A 419 -13.13 12.18 -4.01
N ASN A 420 -12.44 13.33 -3.90
CA ASN A 420 -11.83 13.87 -2.68
C ASN A 420 -10.85 12.91 -1.98
N THR A 421 -10.49 11.83 -2.64
CA THR A 421 -9.49 10.84 -2.21
C THR A 421 -8.65 10.37 -3.40
N THR A 422 -7.52 9.74 -3.13
CA THR A 422 -6.61 9.21 -4.15
C THR A 422 -5.69 8.15 -3.56
N PHE A 423 -4.86 7.53 -4.38
CA PHE A 423 -3.81 6.62 -3.92
C PHE A 423 -2.72 7.37 -3.15
N GLY A 424 -2.22 6.77 -2.06
CA GLY A 424 -1.29 7.41 -1.12
C GLY A 424 0.16 6.93 -1.21
N ASP A 425 0.47 5.81 -1.88
CA ASP A 425 1.82 5.27 -1.90
C ASP A 425 2.56 5.61 -3.19
N ALA A 426 3.88 5.66 -3.11
CA ALA A 426 4.74 6.18 -4.17
C ALA A 426 4.56 5.49 -5.53
N ASP A 427 4.43 4.16 -5.54
CA ASP A 427 4.43 3.39 -6.78
C ASP A 427 3.12 3.52 -7.57
N PHE A 428 2.03 3.83 -6.90
CA PHE A 428 0.79 4.21 -7.60
C PHE A 428 0.97 5.52 -8.37
N GLY A 429 1.64 6.50 -7.75
CA GLY A 429 1.81 7.83 -8.33
C GLY A 429 2.67 7.82 -9.58
N TRP A 430 3.93 7.38 -9.50
CA TRP A 430 4.83 7.44 -10.66
C TRP A 430 4.36 6.55 -11.81
N LEU A 431 3.86 5.34 -11.50
CA LEU A 431 3.37 4.44 -12.54
C LEU A 431 2.10 4.99 -13.19
N GLY A 432 1.12 5.42 -12.39
CA GLY A 432 -0.11 5.99 -12.91
C GLY A 432 0.14 7.20 -13.82
N LEU A 433 1.09 8.06 -13.46
CA LEU A 433 1.51 9.19 -14.31
C LEU A 433 2.10 8.74 -15.63
N LEU A 434 3.05 7.79 -15.62
CA LEU A 434 3.67 7.29 -16.86
C LEU A 434 2.63 6.65 -17.78
N LEU A 435 1.71 5.88 -17.22
CA LEU A 435 0.63 5.26 -17.98
C LEU A 435 -0.38 6.29 -18.48
N GLY A 436 -0.77 7.24 -17.63
CA GLY A 436 -1.67 8.34 -17.99
C GLY A 436 -1.12 9.16 -19.17
N TRP A 437 0.17 9.45 -19.19
CA TRP A 437 0.80 10.12 -20.33
C TRP A 437 0.84 9.21 -21.57
N SER A 438 1.05 7.92 -21.40
CA SER A 438 1.10 6.97 -22.52
C SER A 438 -0.24 6.85 -23.24
N ILE A 439 -1.35 6.89 -22.52
CA ILE A 439 -2.70 6.79 -23.13
C ILE A 439 -3.14 8.06 -23.88
N HIS A 440 -2.46 9.20 -23.71
CA HIS A 440 -2.69 10.38 -24.53
C HIS A 440 -2.20 10.19 -25.99
N ALA A 441 -1.35 9.20 -26.23
CA ALA A 441 -1.01 8.79 -27.56
C ALA A 441 -2.11 7.85 -28.10
N ASP A 442 -2.74 8.23 -29.21
CA ASP A 442 -3.91 7.54 -29.75
C ASP A 442 -3.65 6.07 -30.12
N GLY A 443 -4.60 5.21 -29.80
CA GLY A 443 -4.71 3.84 -30.29
C GLY A 443 -3.51 2.95 -29.99
N ALA A 444 -2.92 2.33 -31.03
CA ALA A 444 -1.84 1.37 -30.89
C ALA A 444 -0.54 1.98 -30.33
N LEU A 445 -0.29 3.27 -30.54
CA LEU A 445 0.92 3.94 -30.07
C LEU A 445 0.95 4.02 -28.52
N GLY A 446 -0.20 4.26 -27.89
CA GLY A 446 -0.33 4.22 -26.44
C GLY A 446 0.04 2.85 -25.87
N LEU A 447 -0.44 1.76 -26.50
CA LEU A 447 -0.09 0.39 -26.10
C LEU A 447 1.41 0.10 -26.26
N VAL A 448 2.04 0.63 -27.30
CA VAL A 448 3.50 0.51 -27.50
C VAL A 448 4.25 1.19 -26.35
N PHE A 449 3.86 2.41 -25.93
CA PHE A 449 4.48 3.08 -24.80
C PHE A 449 4.29 2.31 -23.49
N ILE A 450 3.09 1.78 -23.24
CA ILE A 450 2.81 0.94 -22.07
C ILE A 450 3.71 -0.31 -22.09
N ALA A 451 3.86 -0.98 -23.23
CA ALA A 451 4.74 -2.13 -23.39
C ALA A 451 6.23 -1.77 -23.15
N LEU A 452 6.68 -0.61 -23.63
CA LEU A 452 8.04 -0.13 -23.40
C LEU A 452 8.29 0.16 -21.90
N ILE A 453 7.33 0.76 -21.20
CA ILE A 453 7.40 0.99 -19.76
C ILE A 453 7.49 -0.36 -19.02
N ALA A 454 6.64 -1.32 -19.37
CA ALA A 454 6.66 -2.66 -18.80
C ALA A 454 8.02 -3.36 -18.98
N LEU A 455 8.57 -3.31 -20.19
CA LEU A 455 9.89 -3.87 -20.52
C LEU A 455 11.01 -3.14 -19.78
N ALA A 456 10.94 -1.82 -19.63
CA ALA A 456 11.93 -1.04 -18.88
C ALA A 456 11.93 -1.42 -17.38
N ILE A 457 10.74 -1.58 -16.77
CA ILE A 457 10.62 -2.02 -15.38
C ILE A 457 11.17 -3.45 -15.21
N LEU A 458 10.83 -4.36 -16.11
CA LEU A 458 11.32 -5.74 -16.11
C LEU A 458 12.85 -5.78 -16.24
N ALA A 459 13.40 -5.01 -17.19
CA ALA A 459 14.84 -4.91 -17.40
C ALA A 459 15.56 -4.32 -16.18
N LEU A 460 14.99 -3.28 -15.56
CA LEU A 460 15.55 -2.69 -14.34
C LEU A 460 15.55 -3.70 -13.19
N GLY A 461 14.44 -4.41 -12.95
CA GLY A 461 14.35 -5.48 -11.96
C GLY A 461 15.39 -6.57 -12.21
N TRP A 462 15.53 -7.01 -13.47
CA TRP A 462 16.54 -8.01 -13.88
C TRP A 462 17.97 -7.53 -13.61
N VAL A 463 18.29 -6.29 -13.98
CA VAL A 463 19.62 -5.71 -13.74
C VAL A 463 19.90 -5.61 -12.24
N CYS A 464 18.93 -5.12 -11.46
CA CYS A 464 19.05 -5.08 -9.99
C CYS A 464 19.26 -6.47 -9.41
N GLN A 465 18.49 -7.47 -9.85
CA GLN A 465 18.67 -8.85 -9.40
C GLN A 465 20.10 -9.33 -9.67
N ARG A 466 20.57 -9.22 -10.93
CA ARG A 466 21.90 -9.75 -11.33
C ARG A 466 23.07 -8.97 -10.76
N LYS A 467 22.98 -7.64 -10.70
CA LYS A 467 24.12 -6.79 -10.34
C LYS A 467 24.17 -6.43 -8.86
N LEU A 468 23.03 -6.47 -8.16
CA LEU A 468 22.95 -6.07 -6.76
C LEU A 468 22.59 -7.24 -5.85
N VAL A 469 21.54 -8.00 -6.19
CA VAL A 469 21.08 -9.10 -5.32
C VAL A 469 21.98 -10.30 -5.41
N ASP A 470 22.18 -10.87 -6.63
CA ASP A 470 23.04 -12.05 -6.86
C ASP A 470 24.52 -11.75 -6.55
N ALA A 471 24.94 -10.50 -6.73
CA ALA A 471 26.30 -10.05 -6.39
C ALA A 471 26.49 -9.73 -4.90
N HIS A 472 25.48 -9.93 -4.06
CA HIS A 472 25.50 -9.61 -2.62
C HIS A 472 25.97 -8.16 -2.33
N TRP A 473 25.58 -7.20 -3.21
CA TRP A 473 25.95 -5.81 -3.01
C TRP A 473 25.34 -5.25 -1.72
N ASP A 474 26.17 -4.67 -0.86
CA ASP A 474 25.75 -3.97 0.36
C ASP A 474 25.72 -2.46 0.08
N PRO A 475 24.57 -1.77 0.29
CA PRO A 475 24.49 -0.32 0.13
C PRO A 475 25.45 0.44 1.05
N THR A 476 25.83 -0.12 2.22
CA THR A 476 26.69 0.53 3.22
C THR A 476 27.62 -0.43 3.95
N PRO A 477 28.60 -1.04 3.27
CA PRO A 477 29.46 -2.08 3.85
C PRO A 477 30.32 -1.59 5.02
N HIS A 478 30.49 -0.27 5.17
CA HIS A 478 31.25 0.35 6.25
C HIS A 478 30.44 0.57 7.55
N ARG A 479 29.15 0.27 7.55
CA ARG A 479 28.25 0.42 8.70
C ARG A 479 27.90 -0.94 9.29
N PRO A 480 27.96 -1.14 10.64
CA PRO A 480 27.49 -2.38 11.28
C PRO A 480 26.06 -2.71 10.88
N SER A 481 25.75 -4.00 10.73
CA SER A 481 24.36 -4.43 10.46
C SER A 481 23.48 -4.16 11.69
N PRO A 482 22.23 -3.72 11.54
CA PRO A 482 21.31 -3.56 12.66
C PRO A 482 21.12 -4.85 13.47
N THR A 483 21.17 -6.02 12.84
CA THR A 483 21.04 -7.34 13.49
C THR A 483 22.24 -7.72 14.35
N SER A 484 23.45 -7.19 14.09
CA SER A 484 24.62 -7.48 14.91
C SER A 484 24.55 -6.91 16.34
N ASN A 485 23.77 -5.83 16.53
CA ASN A 485 23.59 -5.22 17.84
C ASN A 485 22.56 -5.96 18.70
N ALA A 486 21.57 -6.62 18.09
CA ALA A 486 20.60 -7.46 18.79
C ALA A 486 21.27 -8.73 19.37
N ASP A 487 22.17 -9.36 18.61
CA ASP A 487 22.96 -10.51 19.06
C ASP A 487 23.98 -10.12 20.14
N ALA A 488 24.59 -8.94 20.05
CA ALA A 488 25.53 -8.42 21.06
C ALA A 488 24.84 -8.08 22.39
N ALA A 489 23.60 -7.56 22.35
CA ALA A 489 22.82 -7.30 23.55
C ALA A 489 22.32 -8.60 24.23
N ALA A 490 22.01 -9.63 23.45
CA ALA A 490 21.62 -10.95 23.96
C ALA A 490 22.80 -11.72 24.57
N THR A 491 24.05 -11.51 24.09
CA THR A 491 25.25 -12.15 24.62
C THR A 491 25.87 -11.44 25.82
N SER A 492 25.58 -10.16 26.04
CA SER A 492 26.08 -9.42 27.21
C SER A 492 25.31 -9.70 28.51
N GLY A 493 24.18 -10.43 28.44
CA GLY A 493 23.33 -10.80 29.59
C GLY A 493 23.63 -12.17 30.23
N THR A 494 24.55 -12.97 29.68
CA THR A 494 24.85 -14.31 30.20
C THR A 494 26.36 -14.58 30.26
N ASN A 495 27.00 -14.11 31.33
CA ASN A 495 28.24 -14.72 31.80
C ASN A 495 27.88 -15.90 32.71
N GLY A 496 28.05 -17.12 32.21
CA GLY A 496 27.93 -18.34 32.98
C GLY A 496 27.87 -19.60 32.14
N ALA A 497 29.02 -20.30 32.04
CA ALA A 497 29.21 -21.70 31.69
C ALA A 497 29.06 -22.14 30.21
N ALA A 498 30.21 -22.37 29.60
CA ALA A 498 30.41 -23.12 28.36
C ALA A 498 30.10 -24.61 28.53
N THR A 499 29.35 -25.21 27.62
CA THR A 499 29.55 -26.57 27.14
C THR A 499 29.08 -26.67 25.68
N SER A 500 29.99 -27.21 24.88
CA SER A 500 29.86 -27.46 23.45
C SER A 500 28.86 -28.61 23.15
N SER A 501 27.86 -28.38 22.29
CA SER A 501 27.39 -29.43 21.38
C SER A 501 26.59 -28.76 20.25
N GLY A 502 26.96 -29.07 18.99
CA GLY A 502 26.33 -28.51 17.80
C GLY A 502 24.90 -29.02 17.63
N THR A 503 24.00 -28.08 17.45
CA THR A 503 22.65 -28.36 16.95
C THR A 503 22.14 -27.11 16.19
N ALA A 504 21.38 -27.37 15.14
CA ALA A 504 20.83 -26.42 14.18
C ALA A 504 20.21 -25.17 14.84
N LYS A 505 20.52 -23.99 14.30
CA LYS A 505 19.93 -22.70 14.71
C LYS A 505 18.40 -22.73 14.54
N LYS A 506 17.68 -22.75 15.67
CA LYS A 506 16.25 -22.47 15.72
C LYS A 506 16.03 -20.96 15.52
N TYR A 507 15.32 -20.59 14.47
CA TYR A 507 14.85 -19.24 14.25
C TYR A 507 13.93 -18.77 15.40
N PRO A 508 13.95 -17.50 15.81
CA PRO A 508 12.96 -16.97 16.73
C PRO A 508 11.57 -17.08 16.09
N LYS A 509 10.63 -17.72 16.78
CA LYS A 509 9.22 -17.70 16.40
C LYS A 509 8.77 -16.24 16.42
N VAL A 510 8.51 -15.67 15.25
CA VAL A 510 7.79 -14.42 15.12
C VAL A 510 6.37 -14.71 15.60
N LEU A 511 6.01 -14.19 16.78
CA LEU A 511 4.62 -14.21 17.22
C LEU A 511 3.83 -13.30 16.27
N PRO A 512 2.69 -13.74 15.72
CA PRO A 512 1.82 -12.88 14.95
C PRO A 512 1.36 -11.71 15.84
N PRO A 513 1.10 -10.52 15.26
CA PRO A 513 0.58 -9.40 16.02
C PRO A 513 -0.70 -9.77 16.75
N GLU A 514 -0.89 -9.27 17.97
CA GLU A 514 -2.10 -9.49 18.77
C GLU A 514 -3.34 -9.17 17.93
N GLY A 515 -4.22 -10.18 17.76
CA GLY A 515 -5.42 -10.08 16.92
C GLY A 515 -5.39 -10.90 15.64
N ALA A 516 -4.27 -11.54 15.27
CA ALA A 516 -4.27 -12.50 14.16
C ALA A 516 -4.87 -13.85 14.60
N PRO A 517 -5.73 -14.51 13.80
CA PRO A 517 -6.28 -15.81 14.16
C PRO A 517 -5.13 -16.84 14.23
N VAL A 518 -5.02 -17.51 15.39
CA VAL A 518 -4.06 -18.58 15.62
C VAL A 518 -4.42 -19.76 14.71
N PRO A 519 -3.49 -20.29 13.88
CA PRO A 519 -3.76 -21.52 13.16
C PRO A 519 -3.93 -22.68 14.16
N PRO A 520 -4.87 -23.60 13.92
CA PRO A 520 -5.10 -24.71 14.82
C PRO A 520 -3.83 -25.56 14.96
N ALA A 521 -3.51 -25.93 16.21
CA ALA A 521 -2.41 -26.82 16.53
C ALA A 521 -2.54 -28.14 15.72
N HIS A 522 -1.43 -28.58 15.10
CA HIS A 522 -1.34 -29.91 14.55
C HIS A 522 -1.60 -30.93 15.66
N ILE A 523 -2.69 -31.66 15.55
CA ILE A 523 -2.90 -32.93 16.27
C ILE A 523 -2.29 -33.99 15.36
N ASP A 524 -1.14 -34.52 15.77
CA ASP A 524 -0.57 -35.74 15.19
C ASP A 524 -1.52 -36.92 15.44
N HIS A 525 -2.01 -37.48 14.35
CA HIS A 525 -2.49 -38.86 14.27
C HIS A 525 -2.04 -39.46 12.94
#